data_ebad797dbd761c0662b12df5604b9d28
#
_entry.id   ebad797dbd761c0662b12df5604b9d28
#
_cell.length_a   1.000
_cell.length_b   1.000
_cell.length_c   1.000
_cell.angle_alpha   90.00
_cell.angle_beta   90.00
_cell.angle_gamma   90.00
#
_symmetry.space_group_name_H-M   'P 1'
#
loop_
_entity.id
_entity.type
_entity.pdbx_description
1 polymer ?
#
loop_
_entity_poly.entity_id
_entity_poly.type
_entity_poly.pdbx_seq_one_letter_code
_entity_poly.pdbx_strand_id
1 'polypeptide(L)'
;GKEVRLELNQGGEWKQVATSPIDANARTAHFRIEKWDGTKDVPYRVAYNLEGREHYWEGVIRHDPLERDELVVAGFTGNTDAGFPNREVARNVGIHNPDVLFFSGDQLYEGVGGYGIYREPVDKAILNYLRKWYLFGWAFGELMRDRPTLCLPDDHDVYQGNIWGEYGRPQKNMADHNKGGYRMHADFVRMVER
;
A
#
# COMPACT_ATOMS: atom_id res chain seq x y z
N GLY A 1 16.07 10.33 -9.17
CA GLY A 1 15.02 10.06 -10.13
C GLY A 1 13.66 10.39 -9.54
N LYS A 2 12.81 10.96 -10.35
CA LYS A 2 11.42 11.30 -9.95
C LYS A 2 10.42 10.39 -10.65
N GLU A 3 10.91 9.33 -11.27
CA GLU A 3 10.10 8.36 -11.99
C GLU A 3 10.65 6.94 -11.81
N VAL A 4 9.80 5.97 -12.04
CA VAL A 4 10.10 4.56 -12.03
C VAL A 4 9.60 3.90 -13.30
N ARG A 5 10.25 2.80 -13.70
CA ARG A 5 9.89 2.01 -14.87
C ARG A 5 9.35 0.66 -14.45
N LEU A 6 8.30 0.21 -15.11
CA LEU A 6 7.85 -1.16 -15.07
C LEU A 6 8.44 -1.93 -16.24
N GLU A 7 9.10 -3.02 -15.94
CA GLU A 7 9.66 -3.94 -16.92
C GLU A 7 9.08 -5.33 -16.71
N LEU A 8 8.76 -6.00 -17.80
CA LEU A 8 8.26 -7.37 -17.80
C LEU A 8 9.27 -8.30 -18.49
N ASN A 9 9.43 -9.49 -17.94
CA ASN A 9 10.23 -10.52 -18.59
C ASN A 9 9.41 -11.22 -19.66
N GLN A 10 9.83 -11.08 -20.90
CA GLN A 10 9.20 -11.69 -22.06
C GLN A 10 10.20 -12.59 -22.79
N GLY A 11 10.09 -13.90 -22.54
CA GLY A 11 10.98 -14.87 -23.21
C GLY A 11 12.45 -14.79 -22.78
N GLY A 12 12.72 -14.38 -21.53
CA GLY A 12 14.07 -14.23 -20.97
C GLY A 12 14.65 -12.83 -21.05
N GLU A 13 13.98 -11.91 -21.74
CA GLU A 13 14.40 -10.51 -21.87
C GLU A 13 13.50 -9.56 -21.07
N TRP A 14 14.13 -8.62 -20.36
CA TRP A 14 13.42 -7.55 -19.68
C TRP A 14 13.05 -6.42 -20.64
N LYS A 15 11.76 -6.14 -20.78
CA LYS A 15 11.25 -5.07 -21.64
C LYS A 15 10.51 -4.04 -20.83
N GLN A 16 10.89 -2.78 -20.97
CA GLN A 16 10.14 -1.67 -20.38
C GLN A 16 8.77 -1.57 -21.06
N VAL A 17 7.71 -1.61 -20.25
CA VAL A 17 6.32 -1.52 -20.73
C VAL A 17 5.62 -0.25 -20.28
N ALA A 18 6.08 0.37 -19.20
CA ALA A 18 5.51 1.62 -18.70
C ALA A 18 6.54 2.42 -17.90
N THR A 19 6.29 3.73 -17.79
CA THR A 19 6.98 4.65 -16.87
C THR A 19 5.93 5.43 -16.09
N SER A 20 6.19 5.68 -14.82
CA SER A 20 5.30 6.46 -13.95
C SER A 20 6.09 7.44 -13.10
N PRO A 21 5.61 8.68 -12.95
CA PRO A 21 6.18 9.59 -11.97
C PRO A 21 5.90 9.09 -10.55
N ILE A 22 6.82 9.39 -9.64
CA ILE A 22 6.62 9.15 -8.22
C ILE A 22 5.83 10.33 -7.64
N ASP A 23 4.70 10.06 -7.01
CA ASP A 23 3.96 11.08 -6.26
C ASP A 23 4.86 11.66 -5.14
N ALA A 24 4.92 12.96 -5.06
CA ALA A 24 5.83 13.63 -4.14
C ALA A 24 5.44 13.45 -2.66
N ASN A 25 4.15 13.29 -2.37
CA ASN A 25 3.63 13.13 -1.01
C ASN A 25 3.49 11.66 -0.63
N ALA A 26 2.78 10.87 -1.44
CA ALA A 26 2.52 9.45 -1.14
C ALA A 26 3.72 8.53 -1.39
N ARG A 27 4.72 8.98 -2.17
CA ARG A 27 5.89 8.18 -2.57
C ARG A 27 5.51 6.91 -3.34
N THR A 28 4.36 6.93 -3.97
CA THR A 28 3.82 5.85 -4.80
C THR A 28 3.99 6.14 -6.28
N ALA A 29 3.92 5.10 -7.09
CA ALA A 29 3.84 5.19 -8.53
C ALA A 29 2.80 4.18 -9.03
N HIS A 30 2.02 4.57 -10.04
CA HIS A 30 0.96 3.75 -10.58
C HIS A 30 1.26 3.39 -12.04
N PHE A 31 1.13 2.10 -12.35
CA PHE A 31 1.21 1.60 -13.70
C PHE A 31 -0.13 0.99 -14.09
N ARG A 32 -0.60 1.27 -15.28
CA ARG A 32 -1.78 0.65 -15.85
C ARG A 32 -1.42 0.05 -17.20
N ILE A 33 -1.62 -1.25 -17.32
CA ILE A 33 -1.40 -1.99 -18.57
C ILE A 33 -2.76 -2.44 -19.08
N GLU A 34 -3.14 -1.95 -20.24
CA GLU A 34 -4.39 -2.31 -20.90
C GLU A 34 -4.24 -3.67 -21.62
N LYS A 35 -5.34 -4.37 -21.78
CA LYS A 35 -5.41 -5.66 -22.50
C LYS A 35 -4.41 -6.70 -21.98
N TRP A 36 -4.40 -6.85 -20.64
CA TRP A 36 -3.54 -7.83 -19.98
C TRP A 36 -3.95 -9.26 -20.34
N ASP A 37 -2.93 -10.10 -20.66
CA ASP A 37 -3.12 -11.55 -20.81
C ASP A 37 -2.90 -12.21 -19.45
N GLY A 38 -4.00 -12.53 -18.76
CA GLY A 38 -3.99 -13.18 -17.44
C GLY A 38 -3.79 -14.71 -17.49
N THR A 39 -3.47 -15.30 -18.62
CA THR A 39 -3.40 -16.77 -18.78
C THR A 39 -2.08 -17.39 -18.29
N LYS A 40 -1.08 -16.58 -17.94
CA LYS A 40 0.26 -17.04 -17.52
C LYS A 40 0.90 -16.13 -16.51
N ASP A 41 1.79 -16.70 -15.71
CA ASP A 41 2.65 -15.96 -14.82
C ASP A 41 3.64 -15.09 -15.60
N VAL A 42 3.77 -13.83 -15.23
CA VAL A 42 4.69 -12.90 -15.86
C VAL A 42 5.62 -12.29 -14.81
N PRO A 43 6.92 -12.60 -14.84
CA PRO A 43 7.89 -11.91 -13.99
C PRO A 43 7.93 -10.42 -14.33
N TYR A 44 7.92 -9.58 -13.29
CA TYR A 44 8.03 -8.14 -13.42
C TYR A 44 9.15 -7.59 -12.53
N ARG A 45 9.62 -6.40 -12.87
CA ARG A 45 10.41 -5.59 -11.97
C ARG A 45 10.06 -4.12 -12.10
N VAL A 46 10.11 -3.44 -10.98
CA VAL A 46 10.08 -1.97 -10.92
C VAL A 46 11.51 -1.50 -10.80
N ALA A 47 11.96 -0.73 -11.77
CA ALA A 47 13.31 -0.20 -11.84
C ALA A 47 13.32 1.29 -11.49
N TYR A 48 14.25 1.71 -10.65
CA TYR A 48 14.42 3.12 -10.28
C TYR A 48 15.88 3.47 -10.08
N ASN A 49 16.22 4.74 -10.31
CA ASN A 49 17.55 5.26 -10.07
C ASN A 49 17.61 6.05 -8.77
N LEU A 50 18.52 5.67 -7.90
CA LEU A 50 18.80 6.39 -6.67
C LEU A 50 20.31 6.70 -6.62
N GLU A 51 20.66 7.99 -6.52
CA GLU A 51 22.06 8.45 -6.43
C GLU A 51 22.97 7.91 -7.55
N GLY A 52 22.44 7.82 -8.76
CA GLY A 52 23.18 7.33 -9.93
C GLY A 52 23.30 5.82 -10.02
N ARG A 53 22.68 5.08 -9.09
CA ARG A 53 22.61 3.61 -9.13
C ARG A 53 21.22 3.16 -9.48
N GLU A 54 21.13 2.11 -10.28
CA GLU A 54 19.88 1.47 -10.62
C GLU A 54 19.54 0.39 -9.59
N HIS A 55 18.28 0.38 -9.15
CA HIS A 55 17.73 -0.57 -8.19
C HIS A 55 16.50 -1.21 -8.78
N TYR A 56 16.20 -2.43 -8.33
CA TYR A 56 15.08 -3.22 -8.79
C TYR A 56 14.26 -3.76 -7.63
N TRP A 57 12.95 -3.78 -7.80
CA TRP A 57 12.03 -4.57 -7.02
C TRP A 57 11.35 -5.57 -7.94
N GLU A 58 11.56 -6.85 -7.69
CA GLU A 58 11.17 -7.93 -8.61
C GLU A 58 10.09 -8.80 -7.98
N GLY A 59 9.19 -9.32 -8.81
CA GLY A 59 8.13 -10.23 -8.42
C GLY A 59 7.50 -10.92 -9.62
N VAL A 60 6.38 -11.58 -9.39
CA VAL A 60 5.62 -12.28 -10.43
C VAL A 60 4.17 -11.79 -10.39
N ILE A 61 3.66 -11.34 -11.54
CA ILE A 61 2.23 -11.19 -11.76
C ILE A 61 1.72 -12.58 -12.07
N ARG A 62 0.92 -13.13 -11.15
CA ARG A 62 0.36 -14.48 -11.30
C ARG A 62 -0.73 -14.50 -12.36
N HIS A 63 -0.91 -15.65 -12.98
CA HIS A 63 -2.04 -15.89 -13.86
C HIS A 63 -3.37 -15.89 -13.09
N ASP A 64 -4.44 -15.59 -13.79
CA ASP A 64 -5.79 -15.70 -13.25
C ASP A 64 -6.14 -17.19 -13.06
N PRO A 65 -6.53 -17.63 -11.86
CA PRO A 65 -6.75 -19.05 -11.56
C PRO A 65 -8.13 -19.54 -12.10
N LEU A 66 -8.35 -19.39 -13.39
CA LEU A 66 -9.62 -19.70 -14.05
C LEU A 66 -9.90 -21.21 -14.12
N GLU A 67 -8.91 -22.03 -13.85
CA GLU A 67 -9.03 -23.50 -13.81
C GLU A 67 -9.59 -24.04 -12.49
N ARG A 68 -9.83 -23.17 -11.50
CA ARG A 68 -10.32 -23.54 -10.17
C ARG A 68 -11.67 -22.90 -9.89
N ASP A 69 -12.52 -23.65 -9.19
CA ASP A 69 -13.84 -23.18 -8.74
C ASP A 69 -13.78 -22.35 -7.45
N GLU A 70 -12.64 -22.34 -6.77
CA GLU A 70 -12.45 -21.69 -5.48
C GLU A 70 -11.23 -20.75 -5.49
N LEU A 71 -11.37 -19.62 -4.81
CA LEU A 71 -10.28 -18.68 -4.53
C LEU A 71 -9.97 -18.69 -3.04
N VAL A 72 -8.68 -18.67 -2.72
CA VAL A 72 -8.19 -18.51 -1.35
C VAL A 72 -7.93 -17.03 -1.09
N VAL A 73 -8.71 -16.42 -0.21
CA VAL A 73 -8.56 -15.02 0.18
C VAL A 73 -8.00 -14.94 1.60
N ALA A 74 -6.88 -14.24 1.78
CA ALA A 74 -6.37 -13.92 3.10
C ALA A 74 -6.86 -12.53 3.50
N GLY A 75 -7.74 -12.48 4.52
CA GLY A 75 -8.27 -11.25 5.09
C GLY A 75 -7.48 -10.79 6.30
N PHE A 76 -7.16 -9.50 6.36
CA PHE A 76 -6.48 -8.85 7.48
C PHE A 76 -7.29 -7.64 7.95
N THR A 77 -7.24 -7.37 9.22
CA THR A 77 -7.82 -6.18 9.83
C THR A 77 -7.04 -5.81 11.09
N GLY A 78 -6.96 -4.54 11.42
CA GLY A 78 -6.37 -4.07 12.66
C GLY A 78 -4.89 -4.41 12.83
N ASN A 79 -4.08 -4.26 11.79
CA ASN A 79 -2.65 -4.57 11.84
C ASN A 79 -1.89 -3.48 12.60
N THR A 80 -1.45 -3.79 13.79
CA THR A 80 -0.62 -2.86 14.57
C THR A 80 0.87 -3.14 14.38
N ASP A 81 1.67 -2.09 14.28
CA ASP A 81 3.12 -2.17 14.25
C ASP A 81 3.73 -2.54 15.63
N ALA A 82 2.93 -2.67 16.68
CA ALA A 82 3.39 -3.27 17.94
C ALA A 82 3.85 -4.73 17.77
N GLY A 83 3.30 -5.44 16.79
CA GLY A 83 3.74 -6.78 16.39
C GLY A 83 4.86 -6.80 15.36
N PHE A 84 5.35 -5.64 14.92
CA PHE A 84 6.40 -5.56 13.90
C PHE A 84 7.64 -6.42 14.28
N PRO A 85 8.17 -7.19 13.32
CA PRO A 85 7.87 -7.20 11.87
C PRO A 85 6.81 -8.23 11.43
N ASN A 86 5.96 -8.75 12.29
CA ASN A 86 4.83 -9.66 11.98
C ASN A 86 5.22 -10.90 11.13
N ARG A 87 6.44 -11.38 11.25
CA ARG A 87 7.00 -12.44 10.38
C ARG A 87 6.24 -13.76 10.48
N GLU A 88 5.77 -14.10 11.67
CA GLU A 88 5.02 -15.34 11.87
C GLU A 88 3.66 -15.27 11.18
N VAL A 89 2.98 -14.13 11.25
CA VAL A 89 1.71 -13.89 10.56
C VAL A 89 1.92 -14.01 9.06
N ALA A 90 2.86 -13.25 8.49
CA ALA A 90 3.14 -13.26 7.06
C ALA A 90 3.54 -14.67 6.57
N ARG A 91 4.39 -15.38 7.32
CA ARG A 91 4.79 -16.75 7.00
C ARG A 91 3.60 -17.71 7.03
N ASN A 92 2.79 -17.68 8.08
CA ASN A 92 1.67 -18.60 8.24
C ASN A 92 0.61 -18.36 7.16
N VAL A 93 0.32 -17.10 6.83
CA VAL A 93 -0.55 -16.77 5.70
C VAL A 93 0.04 -17.29 4.38
N GLY A 94 1.34 -17.12 4.18
CA GLY A 94 2.05 -17.62 2.99
C GLY A 94 1.94 -19.13 2.78
N ILE A 95 1.86 -19.94 3.85
CA ILE A 95 1.68 -21.40 3.78
C ILE A 95 0.35 -21.77 3.13
N HIS A 96 -0.70 -20.97 3.33
CA HIS A 96 -2.02 -21.18 2.70
C HIS A 96 -2.04 -20.76 1.23
N ASN A 97 -0.96 -20.18 0.73
CA ASN A 97 -0.80 -19.72 -0.65
C ASN A 97 -2.04 -18.97 -1.19
N PRO A 98 -2.44 -17.86 -0.55
CA PRO A 98 -3.64 -17.14 -0.97
C PRO A 98 -3.51 -16.59 -2.39
N ASP A 99 -4.63 -16.53 -3.08
CA ASP A 99 -4.74 -15.92 -4.42
C ASP A 99 -4.87 -14.41 -4.32
N VAL A 100 -5.53 -13.92 -3.27
CA VAL A 100 -5.78 -12.50 -3.03
C VAL A 100 -5.51 -12.17 -1.56
N LEU A 101 -4.89 -11.02 -1.32
CA LEU A 101 -4.76 -10.43 0.00
C LEU A 101 -5.76 -9.28 0.12
N PHE A 102 -6.49 -9.24 1.22
CA PHE A 102 -7.45 -8.19 1.51
C PHE A 102 -7.17 -7.58 2.88
N PHE A 103 -6.73 -6.34 2.89
CA PHE A 103 -6.54 -5.54 4.09
C PHE A 103 -7.74 -4.60 4.23
N SER A 104 -8.59 -4.86 5.21
CA SER A 104 -9.89 -4.19 5.36
C SER A 104 -9.83 -2.91 6.19
N GLY A 105 -8.66 -2.38 6.41
CA GLY A 105 -8.45 -1.15 7.17
C GLY A 105 -7.55 -1.33 8.37
N ASP A 106 -7.14 -0.23 8.98
CA ASP A 106 -6.19 -0.16 10.07
C ASP A 106 -4.87 -0.87 9.74
N GLN A 107 -4.31 -0.53 8.59
CA GLN A 107 -2.99 -1.01 8.21
C GLN A 107 -1.90 -0.46 9.12
N LEU A 108 -2.21 0.65 9.78
CA LEU A 108 -1.37 1.28 10.80
C LEU A 108 -2.23 1.96 11.86
N TYR A 109 -1.61 2.22 12.99
CA TYR A 109 -2.23 2.99 14.08
C TYR A 109 -1.37 4.23 14.36
N GLU A 110 -1.99 5.41 14.42
CA GLU A 110 -1.29 6.67 14.58
C GLU A 110 -0.51 6.79 15.90
N GLY A 111 -0.96 6.10 16.95
CA GLY A 111 -0.34 6.11 18.27
C GLY A 111 0.84 5.16 18.45
N VAL A 112 1.10 4.28 17.48
CA VAL A 112 2.13 3.24 17.56
C VAL A 112 3.29 3.57 16.61
N GLY A 113 4.42 2.88 16.72
CA GLY A 113 5.59 3.06 15.84
C GLY A 113 6.64 4.04 16.38
N GLY A 114 6.49 4.51 17.59
CA GLY A 114 7.57 5.17 18.34
C GLY A 114 7.84 6.64 18.00
N TYR A 115 7.10 7.25 17.07
CA TYR A 115 7.35 8.64 16.62
C TYR A 115 6.23 9.61 16.99
N GLY A 116 5.34 9.24 17.90
CA GLY A 116 4.20 10.07 18.28
C GLY A 116 3.23 10.31 17.13
N ILE A 117 2.31 11.23 17.34
CA ILE A 117 1.28 11.59 16.37
C ILE A 117 1.52 13.04 15.94
N TYR A 118 1.87 13.23 14.67
CA TYR A 118 2.01 14.56 14.07
C TYR A 118 0.82 14.83 13.17
N ARG A 119 0.04 15.87 13.48
CA ARG A 119 -1.06 16.34 12.65
C ARG A 119 -0.76 17.61 11.91
N GLU A 120 0.20 18.37 12.41
CA GLU A 120 0.63 19.67 11.87
C GLU A 120 2.14 19.86 12.04
N PRO A 121 2.81 20.57 11.14
CA PRO A 121 2.32 20.95 9.80
C PRO A 121 2.15 19.74 8.90
N VAL A 122 1.40 19.88 7.80
CA VAL A 122 0.97 18.78 6.94
C VAL A 122 2.12 17.95 6.38
N ASP A 123 3.22 18.57 6.00
CA ASP A 123 4.42 17.91 5.51
C ASP A 123 5.03 16.93 6.53
N LYS A 124 5.07 17.33 7.82
CA LYS A 124 5.51 16.47 8.91
C LYS A 124 4.51 15.37 9.22
N ALA A 125 3.21 15.65 9.13
CA ALA A 125 2.18 14.64 9.27
C ALA A 125 2.31 13.56 8.19
N ILE A 126 2.53 13.93 6.93
CA ILE A 126 2.80 13.03 5.82
C ILE A 126 4.04 12.17 6.09
N LEU A 127 5.14 12.76 6.51
CA LEU A 127 6.36 11.99 6.82
C LEU A 127 6.15 11.02 8.00
N ASN A 128 5.39 11.43 9.01
CA ASN A 128 5.03 10.59 10.15
C ASN A 128 4.19 9.39 9.71
N TYR A 129 3.23 9.61 8.82
CA TYR A 129 2.43 8.54 8.22
C TYR A 129 3.29 7.58 7.39
N LEU A 130 4.07 8.11 6.45
CA LEU A 130 4.92 7.31 5.57
C LEU A 130 5.89 6.42 6.36
N ARG A 131 6.38 6.88 7.50
CA ARG A 131 7.22 6.08 8.41
C ARG A 131 6.47 4.83 8.90
N LYS A 132 5.20 4.96 9.25
CA LYS A 132 4.37 3.84 9.72
C LYS A 132 3.93 2.94 8.57
N TRP A 133 3.55 3.55 7.46
CA TRP A 133 3.25 2.82 6.22
C TRP A 133 4.43 1.99 5.73
N TYR A 134 5.63 2.51 5.88
CA TYR A 134 6.85 1.78 5.58
C TYR A 134 7.00 0.50 6.44
N LEU A 135 6.65 0.54 7.72
CA LEU A 135 6.66 -0.65 8.58
C LEU A 135 5.64 -1.70 8.11
N PHE A 136 4.45 -1.27 7.71
CA PHE A 136 3.44 -2.14 7.11
C PHE A 136 3.97 -2.81 5.83
N GLY A 137 4.52 -2.02 4.92
CA GLY A 137 5.14 -2.53 3.70
C GLY A 137 6.30 -3.48 3.96
N TRP A 138 7.09 -3.22 5.00
CA TRP A 138 8.18 -4.12 5.38
C TRP A 138 7.67 -5.44 5.97
N ALA A 139 6.59 -5.41 6.74
CA ALA A 139 6.01 -6.61 7.33
C ALA A 139 5.36 -7.53 6.28
N PHE A 140 4.66 -6.96 5.31
CA PHE A 140 3.82 -7.72 4.36
C PHE A 140 4.28 -7.63 2.90
N GLY A 141 5.27 -6.79 2.57
CA GLY A 141 5.69 -6.53 1.19
C GLY A 141 6.10 -7.78 0.41
N GLU A 142 6.79 -8.72 1.04
CA GLU A 142 7.16 -9.99 0.41
C GLU A 142 5.93 -10.85 0.06
N LEU A 143 4.89 -10.80 0.90
CA LEU A 143 3.64 -11.49 0.63
C LEU A 143 2.83 -10.81 -0.48
N MET A 144 2.83 -9.46 -0.48
CA MET A 144 2.12 -8.63 -1.45
C MET A 144 2.79 -8.62 -2.83
N ARG A 145 4.09 -8.84 -2.88
CA ARG A 145 4.91 -8.77 -4.10
C ARG A 145 4.37 -9.60 -5.26
N ASP A 146 3.89 -10.80 -4.97
CA ASP A 146 3.47 -11.78 -5.96
C ASP A 146 1.95 -12.05 -5.91
N ARG A 147 1.18 -11.21 -5.24
CA ARG A 147 -0.27 -11.43 -5.05
C ARG A 147 -1.06 -10.16 -5.25
N PRO A 148 -2.19 -10.23 -5.97
CA PRO A 148 -3.16 -9.15 -5.97
C PRO A 148 -3.52 -8.77 -4.54
N THR A 149 -3.42 -7.49 -4.23
CA THR A 149 -3.63 -6.97 -2.89
C THR A 149 -4.59 -5.79 -2.94
N LEU A 150 -5.62 -5.84 -2.11
CA LEU A 150 -6.57 -4.76 -1.90
C LEU A 150 -6.35 -4.20 -0.50
N CYS A 151 -6.11 -2.90 -0.40
CA CYS A 151 -6.05 -2.17 0.86
C CYS A 151 -7.16 -1.12 0.87
N LEU A 152 -8.04 -1.20 1.85
CA LEU A 152 -9.03 -0.16 2.11
C LEU A 152 -8.59 0.63 3.33
N PRO A 153 -8.63 1.96 3.31
CA PRO A 153 -8.36 2.75 4.49
C PRO A 153 -9.53 2.65 5.48
N ASP A 154 -9.22 2.62 6.78
CA ASP A 154 -10.18 2.85 7.85
C ASP A 154 -9.72 4.07 8.69
N ASP A 155 -10.32 4.31 9.82
CA ASP A 155 -10.20 5.54 10.57
C ASP A 155 -8.77 5.82 11.07
N HIS A 156 -8.05 4.83 11.55
CA HIS A 156 -6.67 4.99 11.98
C HIS A 156 -5.71 5.30 10.83
N ASP A 157 -5.99 4.81 9.61
CA ASP A 157 -5.19 5.10 8.43
C ASP A 157 -5.23 6.59 8.04
N VAL A 158 -6.24 7.33 8.47
CA VAL A 158 -6.33 8.78 8.29
C VAL A 158 -6.16 9.58 9.59
N TYR A 159 -5.60 8.95 10.62
CA TYR A 159 -5.33 9.57 11.94
C TYR A 159 -6.57 10.10 12.63
N GLN A 160 -7.62 9.34 12.61
CA GLN A 160 -8.94 9.71 13.10
C GLN A 160 -9.59 8.56 13.84
N GLY A 161 -10.43 8.85 14.83
CA GLY A 161 -11.13 7.84 15.61
C GLY A 161 -12.43 7.29 14.98
N ASN A 162 -12.94 7.90 13.92
CA ASN A 162 -14.08 7.41 13.14
C ASN A 162 -14.08 8.04 11.75
N ILE A 163 -14.26 7.23 10.72
CA ILE A 163 -14.45 7.73 9.36
C ILE A 163 -15.93 7.98 9.12
N TRP A 164 -16.27 9.23 8.91
CA TRP A 164 -17.61 9.64 8.49
C TRP A 164 -17.60 10.31 7.11
N GLY A 165 -16.53 10.15 6.39
CA GLY A 165 -16.34 10.38 4.96
C GLY A 165 -17.17 11.47 4.28
N GLU A 166 -17.61 12.50 4.98
CA GLU A 166 -18.51 13.51 4.43
C GLU A 166 -17.81 14.31 3.32
N TYR A 167 -17.65 13.67 2.17
CA TYR A 167 -17.04 14.24 0.95
C TYR A 167 -15.62 14.84 1.16
N GLY A 168 -14.84 14.28 2.09
CA GLY A 168 -13.51 14.81 2.41
C GLY A 168 -13.52 16.17 3.09
N ARG A 169 -14.64 16.60 3.66
CA ARG A 169 -14.71 17.87 4.37
C ARG A 169 -13.92 17.83 5.67
N PRO A 170 -13.19 18.90 6.00
CA PRO A 170 -12.55 19.01 7.29
C PRO A 170 -13.60 19.08 8.40
N GLN A 171 -13.29 18.46 9.53
CA GLN A 171 -14.12 18.54 10.73
C GLN A 171 -14.13 19.97 11.27
N LYS A 172 -15.33 20.48 11.58
CA LYS A 172 -15.49 21.86 12.06
C LYS A 172 -15.01 22.06 13.49
N ASN A 173 -15.13 21.01 14.32
CA ASN A 173 -14.71 21.06 15.73
C ASN A 173 -13.95 19.78 16.06
N MET A 174 -12.68 19.91 16.40
CA MET A 174 -11.79 18.80 16.75
C MET A 174 -12.24 17.98 17.97
N ALA A 175 -13.11 18.54 18.82
CA ALA A 175 -13.70 17.84 19.96
C ALA A 175 -14.89 16.92 19.57
N ASP A 176 -15.44 17.12 18.40
CA ASP A 176 -16.65 16.41 17.94
C ASP A 176 -16.31 15.21 17.04
N HIS A 177 -15.69 14.20 17.59
CA HIS A 177 -15.24 13.01 16.85
C HIS A 177 -16.35 12.30 16.05
N ASN A 178 -17.61 12.52 16.39
CA ASN A 178 -18.75 11.79 15.84
C ASN A 178 -19.63 12.61 14.89
N LYS A 179 -19.18 13.78 14.46
CA LYS A 179 -20.02 14.68 13.62
C LYS A 179 -19.57 14.80 12.16
N GLY A 180 -18.83 13.82 11.67
CA GLY A 180 -18.38 13.77 10.29
C GLY A 180 -17.16 14.68 10.00
N GLY A 181 -16.58 14.48 8.82
CA GLY A 181 -15.40 15.19 8.36
C GLY A 181 -14.07 14.60 8.85
N TYR A 182 -12.98 15.05 8.27
CA TYR A 182 -11.63 14.60 8.59
C TYR A 182 -10.91 15.59 9.54
N ARG A 183 -10.17 15.05 10.50
CA ARG A 183 -9.33 15.84 11.40
C ARG A 183 -8.04 16.32 10.74
N MET A 184 -7.57 15.55 9.77
CA MET A 184 -6.33 15.82 9.06
C MET A 184 -6.54 16.81 7.91
N HIS A 185 -5.48 17.48 7.53
CA HIS A 185 -5.48 18.34 6.35
C HIS A 185 -5.86 17.55 5.09
N ALA A 186 -6.59 18.16 4.16
CA ALA A 186 -7.06 17.51 2.96
C ALA A 186 -5.94 16.87 2.11
N ASP A 187 -4.75 17.47 2.09
CA ASP A 187 -3.60 16.92 1.36
C ASP A 187 -3.06 15.65 2.00
N PHE A 188 -3.16 15.54 3.34
CA PHE A 188 -2.82 14.30 4.04
C PHE A 188 -3.82 13.20 3.66
N VAL A 189 -5.12 13.46 3.74
CA VAL A 189 -6.15 12.47 3.38
C VAL A 189 -5.99 12.01 1.93
N ARG A 190 -5.81 12.93 0.99
CA ARG A 190 -5.56 12.59 -0.42
C ARG A 190 -4.28 11.79 -0.62
N MET A 191 -3.27 12.00 0.22
CA MET A 191 -2.03 11.22 0.16
C MET A 191 -2.26 9.77 0.60
N VAL A 192 -3.08 9.54 1.63
CA VAL A 192 -3.42 8.19 2.09
C VAL A 192 -4.19 7.39 1.04
N GLU A 193 -5.02 8.06 0.25
CA GLU A 193 -5.82 7.43 -0.82
C GLU A 193 -5.02 7.12 -2.11
N ARG A 194 -3.73 7.46 -2.15
CA ARG A 194 -2.84 7.26 -3.31
C ARG A 194 -1.79 6.20 -3.10
#